data_41be70c792941afd3c9af0464d4316a9
#
_entry.id   41be70c792941afd3c9af0464d4316a9
#
_cell.length_a   1.000
_cell.length_b   1.000
_cell.length_c   1.000
_cell.angle_alpha   90.00
_cell.angle_beta   90.00
_cell.angle_gamma   90.00
#
_symmetry.space_group_name_H-M   'P 1'
#
loop_
_entity.id
_entity.type
_entity.pdbx_description
1 polymer ?
#
loop_
_entity_poly.entity_id
_entity_poly.type
_entity_poly.pdbx_seq_one_letter_code
_entity_poly.pdbx_strand_id
1 'polypeptide(L)'
;SDLTFSQSKKSFQIIREMAEFTHQEHGIKTVFHPHIKSLYEYENEIQSLMEATGIDLCFDTGHHTYSNGSPAIRNRSALDFLLKYPERIAYIHFKNVDGDIRKRVLDENLDSDQAFDLDVMCDLEDGIIDFRELKTVLETINFKGIGVIEQDMPRASTNQAFTSAKRNLSF
;
A
#
# COMPACT_ATOMS: atom_id res chain seq x y z
N SER A 1 2.82 11.24 10.78
CA SER A 1 2.80 10.69 12.16
C SER A 1 3.32 11.72 13.15
N ASP A 2 2.71 11.81 14.34
CA ASP A 2 3.14 12.72 15.41
C ASP A 2 4.26 12.13 16.29
N LEU A 3 5.05 11.20 15.74
CA LEU A 3 6.15 10.60 16.47
C LEU A 3 7.26 11.61 16.72
N THR A 4 7.73 11.71 17.96
CA THR A 4 8.96 12.41 18.26
C THR A 4 10.16 11.65 17.69
N PHE A 5 11.27 12.33 17.44
CA PHE A 5 12.52 11.70 16.96
C PHE A 5 12.99 10.52 17.84
N SER A 6 12.81 10.62 19.16
CA SER A 6 13.15 9.53 20.09
C SER A 6 12.24 8.31 19.93
N GLN A 7 10.94 8.53 19.70
CA GLN A 7 9.98 7.45 19.47
C GLN A 7 10.23 6.73 18.15
N SER A 8 10.56 7.49 17.08
CA SER A 8 10.93 6.91 15.79
C SER A 8 12.18 6.03 15.90
N LYS A 9 13.23 6.48 16.60
CA LYS A 9 14.44 5.67 16.83
C LYS A 9 14.12 4.35 17.55
N LYS A 10 13.28 4.40 18.58
CA LYS A 10 12.92 3.21 19.34
C LYS A 10 12.11 2.22 18.48
N SER A 11 11.17 2.71 17.68
CA SER A 11 10.39 1.84 16.79
C SER A 11 11.25 1.23 15.68
N PHE A 12 12.19 1.96 15.08
CA PHE A 12 13.15 1.42 14.11
C PHE A 12 14.02 0.30 14.71
N GLN A 13 14.48 0.51 15.95
CA GLN A 13 15.23 -0.53 16.65
C GLN A 13 14.40 -1.80 16.84
N ILE A 14 13.17 -1.68 17.33
CA ILE A 14 12.27 -2.82 17.57
C ILE A 14 11.98 -3.56 16.24
N ILE A 15 11.67 -2.83 15.17
CA ILE A 15 11.38 -3.43 13.85
C ILE A 15 12.59 -4.22 13.35
N ARG A 16 13.81 -3.67 13.48
CA ARG A 16 15.02 -4.36 13.08
C ARG A 16 15.27 -5.61 13.92
N GLU A 17 15.19 -5.52 15.24
CA GLU A 17 15.37 -6.65 16.15
C GLU A 17 14.37 -7.77 15.87
N MET A 18 13.10 -7.43 15.59
CA MET A 18 12.09 -8.40 15.20
C MET A 18 12.42 -9.08 13.86
N ALA A 19 12.86 -8.31 12.87
CA ALA A 19 13.23 -8.85 11.55
C ALA A 19 14.47 -9.76 11.64
N GLU A 20 15.47 -9.36 12.42
CA GLU A 20 16.65 -10.17 12.68
C GLU A 20 16.30 -11.47 13.42
N PHE A 21 15.48 -11.40 14.47
CA PHE A 21 15.02 -12.56 15.23
C PHE A 21 14.29 -13.57 14.34
N THR A 22 13.29 -13.11 13.56
CA THR A 22 12.53 -14.02 12.70
C THR A 22 13.40 -14.67 11.62
N HIS A 23 14.40 -13.94 11.12
CA HIS A 23 15.33 -14.50 10.15
C HIS A 23 16.29 -15.53 10.78
N GLN A 24 16.89 -15.21 11.94
CA GLN A 24 17.87 -16.06 12.60
C GLN A 24 17.26 -17.34 13.16
N GLU A 25 16.10 -17.24 13.81
CA GLU A 25 15.47 -18.37 14.47
C GLU A 25 14.60 -19.25 13.53
N HIS A 26 14.06 -18.66 12.47
CA HIS A 26 13.06 -19.33 11.64
C HIS A 26 13.36 -19.30 10.13
N GLY A 27 14.40 -18.60 9.69
CA GLY A 27 14.70 -18.41 8.26
C GLY A 27 13.63 -17.62 7.51
N ILE A 28 12.77 -16.89 8.22
CA ILE A 28 11.66 -16.14 7.64
C ILE A 28 12.08 -14.70 7.38
N LYS A 29 11.88 -14.24 6.15
CA LYS A 29 12.06 -12.83 5.80
C LYS A 29 10.88 -12.02 6.28
N THR A 30 11.12 -11.05 7.16
CA THR A 30 10.13 -10.07 7.59
C THR A 30 10.09 -8.91 6.61
N VAL A 31 8.90 -8.44 6.27
CA VAL A 31 8.64 -7.25 5.46
C VAL A 31 7.71 -6.31 6.20
N PHE A 32 7.80 -5.01 5.90
CA PHE A 32 6.90 -4.02 6.46
C PHE A 32 5.76 -3.73 5.46
N HIS A 33 4.54 -3.67 5.96
CA HIS A 33 3.35 -3.28 5.18
C HIS A 33 2.88 -1.88 5.61
N PRO A 34 3.22 -0.82 4.84
CA PRO A 34 2.68 0.51 5.07
C PRO A 34 1.16 0.51 4.90
N HIS A 35 0.46 0.96 5.91
CA HIS A 35 -0.99 0.97 5.93
C HIS A 35 -1.52 2.34 6.34
N ILE A 36 -2.70 2.71 5.85
CA ILE A 36 -3.46 3.88 6.31
C ILE A 36 -3.61 3.80 7.84
N LYS A 37 -3.41 4.90 8.55
CA LYS A 37 -3.36 4.99 10.03
C LYS A 37 -2.20 4.26 10.70
N SER A 38 -1.22 3.77 9.95
CA SER A 38 -0.01 3.24 10.56
C SER A 38 0.97 4.34 10.96
N LEU A 39 2.00 3.98 11.73
CA LEU A 39 3.07 4.92 12.13
C LEU A 39 3.93 5.39 10.96
N TYR A 40 3.92 4.65 9.86
CA TYR A 40 4.70 4.91 8.65
C TYR A 40 3.78 4.77 7.45
N GLU A 41 2.99 5.81 7.22
CA GLU A 41 1.95 5.87 6.19
C GLU A 41 2.41 6.64 4.95
N TYR A 42 3.09 7.77 5.17
CA TYR A 42 3.49 8.66 4.08
C TYR A 42 4.85 8.29 3.50
N GLU A 43 5.08 8.64 2.22
CA GLU A 43 6.29 8.23 1.48
C GLU A 43 7.59 8.57 2.21
N ASN A 44 7.70 9.78 2.77
CA ASN A 44 8.89 10.21 3.52
C ASN A 44 9.11 9.41 4.80
N GLU A 45 8.04 8.96 5.44
CA GLU A 45 8.10 8.11 6.64
C GLU A 45 8.53 6.68 6.27
N ILE A 46 7.94 6.13 5.20
CA ILE A 46 8.29 4.82 4.65
C ILE A 46 9.76 4.80 4.21
N GLN A 47 10.22 5.84 3.53
CA GLN A 47 11.63 5.98 3.15
C GLN A 47 12.54 5.98 4.38
N SER A 48 12.22 6.78 5.40
CA SER A 48 12.99 6.86 6.64
C SER A 48 13.06 5.51 7.37
N LEU A 49 11.95 4.75 7.37
CA LEU A 49 11.89 3.40 7.92
C LEU A 49 12.83 2.45 7.16
N MET A 50 12.72 2.40 5.83
CA MET A 50 13.56 1.54 4.99
C MET A 50 15.04 1.83 5.16
N GLU A 51 15.42 3.12 5.18
CA GLU A 51 16.82 3.55 5.36
C GLU A 51 17.36 3.19 6.74
N ALA A 52 16.56 3.38 7.79
CA ALA A 52 17.00 3.14 9.16
C ALA A 52 17.06 1.66 9.54
N THR A 53 16.22 0.82 8.95
CA THR A 53 16.05 -0.58 9.36
C THR A 53 16.59 -1.60 8.36
N GLY A 54 16.69 -1.23 7.10
CA GLY A 54 17.01 -2.17 6.02
C GLY A 54 15.86 -3.10 5.64
N ILE A 55 14.65 -2.93 6.23
CA ILE A 55 13.50 -3.78 5.96
C ILE A 55 12.92 -3.54 4.56
N ASP A 56 12.53 -4.60 3.88
CA ASP A 56 11.81 -4.50 2.61
C ASP A 56 10.30 -4.39 2.84
N LEU A 57 9.57 -4.09 1.78
CA LEU A 57 8.15 -3.80 1.85
C LEU A 57 7.29 -4.93 1.29
N CYS A 58 6.15 -5.14 1.94
CA CYS A 58 4.92 -5.57 1.30
C CYS A 58 4.19 -4.29 0.88
N PHE A 59 4.40 -3.88 -0.36
CA PHE A 59 3.89 -2.59 -0.86
C PHE A 59 2.44 -2.71 -1.28
N ASP A 60 1.58 -1.85 -0.76
CA ASP A 60 0.17 -1.79 -1.14
C ASP A 60 -0.11 -0.59 -2.04
N THR A 61 -0.58 -0.86 -3.25
CA THR A 61 -0.84 0.18 -4.25
C THR A 61 -1.97 1.12 -3.85
N GLY A 62 -3.01 0.59 -3.20
CA GLY A 62 -4.17 1.37 -2.77
C GLY A 62 -3.87 2.24 -1.55
N HIS A 63 -3.30 1.67 -0.50
CA HIS A 63 -2.93 2.44 0.69
C HIS A 63 -1.96 3.57 0.36
N HIS A 64 -0.93 3.28 -0.44
CA HIS A 64 0.02 4.30 -0.87
C HIS A 64 -0.66 5.41 -1.69
N THR A 65 -1.52 5.06 -2.64
CA THR A 65 -2.24 6.02 -3.48
C THR A 65 -3.23 6.86 -2.69
N TYR A 66 -3.90 6.26 -1.70
CA TYR A 66 -4.81 6.98 -0.81
C TYR A 66 -4.08 8.07 -0.02
N SER A 67 -2.95 7.73 0.59
CA SER A 67 -2.22 8.62 1.50
C SER A 67 -1.27 9.58 0.77
N ASN A 68 -0.80 9.22 -0.43
CA ASN A 68 0.20 9.98 -1.16
C ASN A 68 -0.31 10.41 -2.55
N GLY A 69 0.32 11.43 -3.09
CA GLY A 69 0.03 11.92 -4.44
C GLY A 69 -1.16 12.87 -4.54
N SER A 70 -1.36 13.36 -5.75
CA SER A 70 -2.39 14.34 -6.08
C SER A 70 -3.80 13.72 -6.00
N PRO A 71 -4.84 14.51 -5.67
CA PRO A 71 -6.25 14.11 -5.80
C PRO A 71 -6.72 13.96 -7.26
N ALA A 72 -5.82 14.07 -8.24
CA ALA A 72 -6.15 14.01 -9.67
C ALA A 72 -6.72 12.63 -10.05
N ILE A 73 -7.50 12.63 -11.15
CA ILE A 73 -8.17 11.45 -11.75
C ILE A 73 -7.17 10.33 -12.11
N ARG A 74 -5.91 10.67 -12.38
CA ARG A 74 -4.80 9.71 -12.52
C ARG A 74 -3.75 9.99 -11.45
N ASN A 75 -3.58 9.04 -10.56
CA ASN A 75 -2.58 9.12 -9.51
C ASN A 75 -1.47 8.11 -9.79
N ARG A 76 -0.25 8.60 -9.99
CA ARG A 76 0.93 7.79 -10.27
C ARG A 76 1.81 7.51 -9.06
N SER A 77 1.43 8.00 -7.86
CA SER A 77 2.31 7.92 -6.68
C SER A 77 2.81 6.50 -6.39
N ALA A 78 1.93 5.50 -6.49
CA ALA A 78 2.33 4.10 -6.31
C ALA A 78 3.30 3.61 -7.41
N LEU A 79 3.07 3.99 -8.66
CA LEU A 79 3.92 3.61 -9.79
C LEU A 79 5.32 4.26 -9.68
N ASP A 80 5.34 5.53 -9.32
CA ASP A 80 6.57 6.30 -9.17
C ASP A 80 7.39 5.77 -7.97
N PHE A 81 6.72 5.37 -6.89
CA PHE A 81 7.36 4.73 -5.74
C PHE A 81 8.01 3.39 -6.13
N LEU A 82 7.32 2.54 -6.89
CA LEU A 82 7.86 1.27 -7.38
C LEU A 82 9.09 1.47 -8.28
N LEU A 83 9.06 2.47 -9.16
CA LEU A 83 10.21 2.83 -10.00
C LEU A 83 11.39 3.37 -9.19
N LYS A 84 11.12 4.07 -8.08
CA LYS A 84 12.14 4.68 -7.22
C LYS A 84 12.83 3.66 -6.31
N TYR A 85 12.11 2.62 -5.86
CA TYR A 85 12.60 1.67 -4.87
C TYR A 85 12.42 0.20 -5.29
N PRO A 86 12.78 -0.20 -6.52
CA PRO A 86 12.44 -1.52 -7.06
C PRO A 86 13.01 -2.68 -6.23
N GLU A 87 14.20 -2.51 -5.65
CA GLU A 87 14.90 -3.56 -4.88
C GLU A 87 14.37 -3.73 -3.46
N ARG A 88 13.48 -2.81 -3.02
CA ARG A 88 12.92 -2.81 -1.68
C ARG A 88 11.52 -3.42 -1.63
N ILE A 89 10.99 -3.88 -2.77
CA ILE A 89 9.64 -4.44 -2.90
C ILE A 89 9.72 -5.96 -2.92
N ALA A 90 9.35 -6.59 -1.81
CA ALA A 90 9.33 -8.05 -1.70
C ALA A 90 7.98 -8.65 -2.12
N TYR A 91 6.89 -8.00 -1.72
CA TYR A 91 5.51 -8.38 -2.04
C TYR A 91 4.73 -7.15 -2.46
N ILE A 92 3.64 -7.35 -3.20
CA ILE A 92 2.71 -6.28 -3.58
C ILE A 92 1.29 -6.72 -3.26
N HIS A 93 0.55 -5.85 -2.57
CA HIS A 93 -0.91 -5.90 -2.54
C HIS A 93 -1.46 -5.03 -3.68
N PHE A 94 -2.23 -5.65 -4.55
CA PHE A 94 -2.95 -4.96 -5.62
C PHE A 94 -4.31 -4.51 -5.10
N LYS A 95 -4.44 -3.22 -4.96
CA LYS A 95 -5.62 -2.52 -4.46
C LYS A 95 -5.79 -1.23 -5.22
N ASN A 96 -7.01 -0.79 -5.46
CA ASN A 96 -7.27 0.47 -6.16
C ASN A 96 -8.17 1.39 -5.32
N VAL A 97 -8.17 2.66 -5.68
CA VAL A 97 -8.84 3.73 -4.95
C VAL A 97 -9.86 4.40 -5.86
N ASP A 98 -11.10 4.54 -5.38
CA ASP A 98 -12.13 5.33 -6.04
C ASP A 98 -11.78 6.82 -5.98
N GLY A 99 -11.61 7.43 -7.14
CA GLY A 99 -11.16 8.82 -7.25
C GLY A 99 -12.20 9.83 -6.80
N ASP A 100 -13.48 9.57 -7.02
CA ASP A 100 -14.58 10.46 -6.65
C ASP A 100 -14.78 10.43 -5.13
N ILE A 101 -14.74 9.23 -4.53
CA ILE A 101 -14.83 9.08 -3.08
C ILE A 101 -13.61 9.70 -2.42
N ARG A 102 -12.39 9.44 -2.93
CA ARG A 102 -11.17 10.06 -2.39
C ARG A 102 -11.21 11.58 -2.48
N LYS A 103 -11.71 12.13 -3.59
CA LYS A 103 -11.89 13.57 -3.72
C LYS A 103 -12.86 14.11 -2.67
N ARG A 104 -13.99 13.43 -2.47
CA ARG A 104 -14.97 13.79 -1.44
C ARG A 104 -14.37 13.77 -0.04
N VAL A 105 -13.58 12.74 0.28
CA VAL A 105 -12.87 12.63 1.57
C VAL A 105 -11.99 13.84 1.83
N LEU A 106 -11.27 14.30 0.81
CA LEU A 106 -10.40 15.49 0.92
C LEU A 106 -11.20 16.79 1.03
N ASP A 107 -12.24 16.95 0.22
CA ASP A 107 -13.07 18.17 0.18
C ASP A 107 -13.86 18.37 1.49
N GLU A 108 -14.37 17.29 2.07
CA GLU A 108 -15.16 17.26 3.30
C GLU A 108 -14.30 17.05 4.56
N ASN A 109 -12.99 16.87 4.41
CA ASN A 109 -12.04 16.59 5.49
C ASN A 109 -12.50 15.39 6.36
N LEU A 110 -12.91 14.31 5.71
CA LEU A 110 -13.33 13.08 6.35
C LEU A 110 -12.11 12.30 6.84
N ASP A 111 -12.28 11.58 7.94
CA ASP A 111 -11.25 10.66 8.42
C ASP A 111 -11.24 9.35 7.60
N SER A 112 -10.26 8.51 7.84
CA SER A 112 -10.11 7.27 7.09
C SER A 112 -11.19 6.23 7.41
N ASP A 113 -11.80 6.23 8.61
CA ASP A 113 -12.92 5.32 8.90
C ASP A 113 -14.13 5.71 8.06
N GLN A 114 -14.42 7.01 7.99
CA GLN A 114 -15.46 7.54 7.12
C GLN A 114 -15.17 7.28 5.63
N ALA A 115 -13.89 7.33 5.22
CA ALA A 115 -13.51 6.98 3.85
C ALA A 115 -13.78 5.49 3.54
N PHE A 116 -13.43 4.60 4.44
CA PHE A 116 -13.74 3.17 4.32
C PHE A 116 -15.24 2.90 4.34
N ASP A 117 -16.00 3.61 5.17
CA ASP A 117 -17.47 3.55 5.18
C ASP A 117 -18.10 4.00 3.87
N LEU A 118 -17.40 4.79 3.07
CA LEU A 118 -17.81 5.21 1.74
C LEU A 118 -17.31 4.28 0.62
N ASP A 119 -16.60 3.18 0.92
CA ASP A 119 -15.94 2.27 -0.04
C ASP A 119 -14.87 2.95 -0.89
N VAL A 120 -13.97 3.67 -0.27
CA VAL A 120 -12.88 4.31 -0.98
C VAL A 120 -11.96 3.30 -1.69
N MET A 121 -11.90 2.05 -1.23
CA MET A 121 -11.21 0.96 -1.94
C MET A 121 -12.18 0.28 -2.90
N CYS A 122 -11.81 0.21 -4.18
CA CYS A 122 -12.67 -0.28 -5.25
C CYS A 122 -12.03 -1.43 -6.03
N ASP A 123 -12.77 -1.99 -6.99
CA ASP A 123 -12.23 -3.00 -7.91
C ASP A 123 -11.07 -2.43 -8.73
N LEU A 124 -10.11 -3.30 -9.12
CA LEU A 124 -8.85 -2.88 -9.73
C LEU A 124 -9.04 -2.04 -11.00
N GLU A 125 -10.05 -2.31 -11.80
CA GLU A 125 -10.29 -1.58 -13.05
C GLU A 125 -11.11 -0.28 -12.86
N ASP A 126 -11.73 -0.06 -11.67
CA ASP A 126 -12.63 1.04 -11.43
C ASP A 126 -11.95 2.24 -10.73
N GLY A 127 -10.70 2.10 -10.31
CA GLY A 127 -10.00 3.13 -9.56
C GLY A 127 -9.05 4.01 -10.37
N ILE A 128 -8.34 4.88 -9.65
CA ILE A 128 -7.46 5.91 -10.23
C ILE A 128 -6.07 5.42 -10.57
N ILE A 129 -5.68 4.22 -10.13
CA ILE A 129 -4.43 3.59 -10.54
C ILE A 129 -4.66 2.87 -11.85
N ASP A 130 -3.89 3.22 -12.88
CA ASP A 130 -3.91 2.50 -14.15
C ASP A 130 -3.13 1.19 -14.02
N PHE A 131 -3.83 0.07 -13.87
CA PHE A 131 -3.21 -1.24 -13.70
C PHE A 131 -2.52 -1.77 -14.95
N ARG A 132 -2.84 -1.26 -16.15
CA ARG A 132 -2.09 -1.59 -17.37
C ARG A 132 -0.72 -0.92 -17.34
N GLU A 133 -0.68 0.32 -16.87
CA GLU A 133 0.57 1.03 -16.65
C GLU A 133 1.37 0.41 -15.51
N LEU A 134 0.70 0.00 -14.41
CA LEU A 134 1.33 -0.73 -13.30
C LEU A 134 2.00 -2.01 -13.81
N LYS A 135 1.34 -2.79 -14.67
CA LYS A 135 1.94 -3.98 -15.29
C LYS A 135 3.23 -3.62 -16.03
N THR A 136 3.23 -2.56 -16.82
CA THR A 136 4.43 -2.09 -17.54
C THR A 136 5.54 -1.69 -16.57
N VAL A 137 5.21 -1.05 -15.45
CA VAL A 137 6.17 -0.70 -14.39
C VAL A 137 6.76 -1.97 -13.79
N LEU A 138 5.94 -2.95 -13.43
CA LEU A 138 6.41 -4.22 -12.84
C LEU A 138 7.35 -4.99 -13.81
N GLU A 139 7.04 -4.99 -15.09
CA GLU A 139 7.91 -5.56 -16.13
C GLU A 139 9.24 -4.77 -16.23
N THR A 140 9.18 -3.45 -16.19
CA THR A 140 10.35 -2.57 -16.26
C THR A 140 11.32 -2.79 -15.11
N ILE A 141 10.79 -2.90 -13.86
CA ILE A 141 11.60 -3.17 -12.68
C ILE A 141 11.96 -4.66 -12.52
N ASN A 142 11.53 -5.51 -13.46
CA ASN A 142 11.73 -6.96 -13.41
C ASN A 142 11.24 -7.59 -12.09
N PHE A 143 10.08 -7.16 -11.60
CA PHE A 143 9.53 -7.66 -10.34
C PHE A 143 9.31 -9.17 -10.41
N LYS A 144 9.79 -9.91 -9.40
CA LYS A 144 9.71 -11.38 -9.29
C LYS A 144 9.05 -11.85 -7.99
N GLY A 145 8.54 -10.89 -7.21
CA GLY A 145 7.84 -11.19 -5.96
C GLY A 145 6.43 -11.72 -6.18
N ILE A 146 5.71 -11.87 -5.09
CA ILE A 146 4.32 -12.32 -5.10
C ILE A 146 3.42 -11.07 -5.09
N GLY A 147 2.42 -11.06 -5.97
CA GLY A 147 1.32 -10.11 -5.94
C GLY A 147 0.07 -10.75 -5.36
N VAL A 148 -0.62 -10.05 -4.50
CA VAL A 148 -1.88 -10.46 -3.87
C VAL A 148 -2.95 -9.43 -4.23
N ILE A 149 -4.06 -9.89 -4.77
CA ILE A 149 -5.23 -9.04 -4.95
C ILE A 149 -5.93 -8.95 -3.60
N GLU A 150 -6.04 -7.74 -3.08
CA GLU A 150 -6.66 -7.48 -1.80
C GLU A 150 -7.83 -6.52 -1.96
N GLN A 151 -8.97 -6.88 -1.36
CA GLN A 151 -10.17 -6.08 -1.32
C GLN A 151 -10.52 -5.78 0.14
N ASP A 152 -10.39 -4.53 0.55
CA ASP A 152 -10.81 -4.12 1.88
C ASP A 152 -12.32 -4.00 1.95
N MET A 153 -12.90 -4.61 3.01
CA MET A 153 -14.29 -4.44 3.43
C MET A 153 -15.29 -4.36 2.26
N PRO A 154 -15.36 -5.39 1.40
CA PRO A 154 -16.36 -5.36 0.34
C PRO A 154 -17.74 -5.24 0.99
N ARG A 155 -18.46 -4.17 0.69
CA ARG A 155 -19.82 -3.89 1.24
C ARG A 155 -20.84 -4.91 0.89
N ALA A 156 -20.48 -5.70 0.00
CA ALA A 156 -21.38 -6.53 -0.70
C ALA A 156 -21.63 -7.84 0.05
N SER A 157 -22.76 -8.44 -0.21
CA SER A 157 -23.02 -9.83 0.14
C SER A 157 -21.81 -10.70 -0.25
N THR A 158 -21.64 -11.84 0.40
CA THR A 158 -20.58 -12.81 0.07
C THR A 158 -20.49 -13.10 -1.45
N ASN A 159 -21.64 -13.09 -2.15
CA ASN A 159 -21.68 -13.30 -3.61
C ASN A 159 -21.06 -12.15 -4.40
N GLN A 160 -21.21 -10.91 -3.96
CA GLN A 160 -20.60 -9.75 -4.62
C GLN A 160 -19.09 -9.71 -4.36
N ALA A 161 -18.65 -9.97 -3.13
CA ALA A 161 -17.24 -10.09 -2.80
C ALA A 161 -16.55 -11.16 -3.66
N PHE A 162 -17.21 -12.30 -3.87
CA PHE A 162 -16.71 -13.36 -4.74
C PHE A 162 -16.69 -12.94 -6.21
N THR A 163 -17.69 -12.20 -6.67
CA THR A 163 -17.76 -11.68 -8.04
C THR A 163 -16.66 -10.65 -8.29
N SER A 164 -16.44 -9.74 -7.34
CA SER A 164 -15.35 -8.76 -7.36
C SER A 164 -13.97 -9.43 -7.40
N ALA A 165 -13.74 -10.41 -6.52
CA ALA A 165 -12.49 -11.16 -6.52
C ALA A 165 -12.24 -11.86 -7.87
N LYS A 166 -13.27 -12.49 -8.45
CA LYS A 166 -13.16 -13.15 -9.76
C LYS A 166 -12.89 -12.16 -10.90
N ARG A 167 -13.52 -10.98 -10.87
CA ARG A 167 -13.30 -9.91 -11.82
C ARG A 167 -11.84 -9.41 -11.75
N ASN A 168 -11.36 -9.15 -10.53
CA ASN A 168 -9.98 -8.71 -10.30
C ASN A 168 -8.93 -9.73 -10.74
N LEU A 169 -9.23 -11.03 -10.65
CA LEU A 169 -8.33 -12.09 -11.14
C LEU A 169 -8.26 -12.18 -12.67
N SER A 170 -9.26 -11.68 -13.38
CA SER A 170 -9.31 -11.69 -14.85
C SER A 170 -8.72 -10.43 -15.48
N PHE A 171 -8.35 -9.47 -14.67
CA PHE A 171 -7.72 -8.22 -15.07
C PHE A 171 -6.19 -8.36 -15.17
#